data_50a10751bc42aa756c01d79795481b40
#
_entry.id   50a10751bc42aa756c01d79795481b40
#
_cell.length_a   1.000
_cell.length_b   1.000
_cell.length_c   1.000
_cell.angle_alpha   90.00
_cell.angle_beta   90.00
_cell.angle_gamma   90.00
#
_symmetry.space_group_name_H-M   'P 1'
#
loop_
_entity.id
_entity.type
_entity.pdbx_description
1 polymer ?
#
loop_
_entity_poly.entity_id
_entity_poly.type
_entity_poly.pdbx_seq_one_letter_code
_entity_poly.pdbx_strand_id
1 'polypeptide(L)'
;RYELTREDILECCREGYTLGFRTFVLQGGETSSVKDDFILETVTAIHREFSDCAITLSLGEKSRETYEHFFRAGANRYLLRHETHNEKHYHHLHPDKMSIRQRLQCLAWLKEIGYQTGTGIMVGSPGQNTNHLVEDLLFIEQFHPEMIGIGPFIPHHDTPFAACPPGSMEMTLKLLSIFR
;
A
#
# COMPACT_ATOMS: atom_id res chain seq x y z
N ARG A 1 -14.52 10.77 -11.77
CA ARG A 1 -13.66 10.58 -10.60
C ARG A 1 -14.54 10.18 -9.43
N TYR A 2 -14.23 9.08 -8.77
CA TYR A 2 -15.00 8.58 -7.62
C TYR A 2 -14.37 9.16 -6.34
N GLU A 3 -15.15 9.88 -5.55
CA GLU A 3 -14.73 10.45 -4.28
C GLU A 3 -15.82 10.15 -3.25
N LEU A 4 -15.44 9.46 -2.17
CA LEU A 4 -16.33 9.16 -1.05
C LEU A 4 -16.35 10.31 -0.06
N THR A 5 -17.50 10.61 0.48
CA THR A 5 -17.64 11.45 1.66
C THR A 5 -17.26 10.65 2.91
N ARG A 6 -17.02 11.34 4.02
CA ARG A 6 -16.77 10.66 5.31
C ARG A 6 -17.97 9.80 5.74
N GLU A 7 -19.18 10.27 5.50
CA GLU A 7 -20.39 9.50 5.85
C GLU A 7 -20.51 8.23 5.01
N ASP A 8 -20.23 8.28 3.71
CA ASP A 8 -20.19 7.09 2.87
C ASP A 8 -19.19 6.05 3.40
N ILE A 9 -18.02 6.51 3.87
CA ILE A 9 -16.99 5.63 4.45
C ILE A 9 -17.49 5.00 5.75
N LEU A 10 -18.09 5.78 6.64
CA LEU A 10 -18.62 5.29 7.91
C LEU A 10 -19.78 4.29 7.70
N GLU A 11 -20.65 4.55 6.73
CA GLU A 11 -21.73 3.63 6.36
C GLU A 11 -21.16 2.28 5.90
N CYS A 12 -20.16 2.28 5.00
CA CYS A 12 -19.47 1.05 4.59
C CYS A 12 -18.82 0.32 5.79
N CYS A 13 -18.27 1.06 6.76
CA CYS A 13 -17.71 0.47 7.97
C CYS A 13 -18.80 -0.19 8.83
N ARG A 14 -19.97 0.44 9.00
CA ARG A 14 -21.12 -0.11 9.76
C ARG A 14 -21.63 -1.40 9.13
N GLU A 15 -21.82 -1.39 7.81
CA GLU A 15 -22.22 -2.59 7.07
C GLU A 15 -21.19 -3.71 7.23
N GLY A 16 -19.92 -3.40 7.02
CA GLY A 16 -18.82 -4.35 7.18
C GLY A 16 -18.75 -4.93 8.60
N TYR A 17 -18.90 -4.08 9.61
CA TYR A 17 -18.91 -4.49 11.02
C TYR A 17 -20.07 -5.48 11.31
N THR A 18 -21.26 -5.19 10.79
CA THR A 18 -22.44 -6.06 10.91
C THR A 18 -22.23 -7.43 10.28
N LEU A 19 -21.46 -7.47 9.16
CA LEU A 19 -21.07 -8.71 8.48
C LEU A 19 -19.92 -9.47 9.18
N GLY A 20 -19.38 -8.94 10.28
CA GLY A 20 -18.33 -9.57 11.07
C GLY A 20 -16.91 -9.16 10.71
N PHE A 21 -16.70 -8.21 9.80
CA PHE A 21 -15.35 -7.67 9.51
C PHE A 21 -14.82 -6.88 10.71
N ARG A 22 -13.52 -7.01 10.96
CA ARG A 22 -12.78 -6.33 12.05
C ARG A 22 -11.52 -5.63 11.55
N THR A 23 -11.44 -5.41 10.25
CA THR A 23 -10.37 -4.64 9.62
C THR A 23 -10.98 -3.79 8.51
N PHE A 24 -10.74 -2.49 8.56
CA PHE A 24 -11.13 -1.55 7.53
C PHE A 24 -9.90 -1.07 6.78
N VAL A 25 -9.95 -1.09 5.46
CA VAL A 25 -8.86 -0.65 4.59
C VAL A 25 -9.30 0.59 3.83
N LEU A 26 -8.64 1.72 4.10
CA LEU A 26 -8.81 2.96 3.35
C LEU A 26 -7.70 3.04 2.31
N GLN A 27 -8.08 2.87 1.05
CA GLN A 27 -7.16 2.92 -0.08
C GLN A 27 -7.47 4.11 -0.97
N GLY A 28 -6.44 4.79 -1.42
CA GLY A 28 -6.52 5.88 -2.37
C GLY A 28 -5.29 5.94 -3.28
N GLY A 29 -5.40 6.67 -4.39
CA GLY A 29 -4.24 6.96 -5.22
C GLY A 29 -3.28 7.95 -4.55
N GLU A 30 -2.03 7.98 -5.00
CA GLU A 30 -1.03 8.99 -4.62
C GLU A 30 -1.35 10.34 -5.26
N THR A 31 -2.41 10.99 -4.80
CA THR A 31 -2.92 12.24 -5.33
C THR A 31 -2.96 13.30 -4.23
N SER A 32 -2.60 14.54 -4.58
CA SER A 32 -2.70 15.69 -3.69
C SER A 32 -4.14 16.18 -3.45
N SER A 33 -5.13 15.57 -4.09
CA SER A 33 -6.52 16.01 -3.96
C SER A 33 -7.19 15.58 -2.67
N VAL A 34 -6.76 14.48 -2.07
CA VAL A 34 -7.26 14.03 -0.76
C VAL A 34 -6.42 14.69 0.31
N LYS A 35 -7.03 15.57 1.09
CA LYS A 35 -6.34 16.30 2.17
C LYS A 35 -6.08 15.37 3.36
N ASP A 36 -4.91 15.51 3.98
CA ASP A 36 -4.53 14.73 5.15
C ASP A 36 -5.49 14.96 6.34
N ASP A 37 -6.03 16.17 6.50
CA ASP A 37 -7.04 16.48 7.52
C ASP A 37 -8.31 15.63 7.35
N PHE A 38 -8.77 15.45 6.10
CA PHE A 38 -9.95 14.61 5.83
C PHE A 38 -9.70 13.15 6.26
N ILE A 39 -8.50 12.63 5.98
CA ILE A 39 -8.11 11.28 6.41
C ILE A 39 -8.02 11.19 7.92
N LEU A 40 -7.40 12.18 8.57
CA LEU A 40 -7.26 12.25 10.02
C LEU A 40 -8.62 12.23 10.74
N GLU A 41 -9.56 13.07 10.30
CA GLU A 41 -10.91 13.12 10.82
C GLU A 41 -11.68 11.82 10.59
N THR A 42 -11.51 11.21 9.41
CA THR A 42 -12.17 9.95 9.06
C THR A 42 -11.64 8.80 9.91
N VAL A 43 -10.32 8.66 10.05
CA VAL A 43 -9.69 7.65 10.92
C VAL A 43 -10.14 7.81 12.36
N THR A 44 -10.16 9.05 12.88
CA THR A 44 -10.63 9.35 14.24
C THR A 44 -12.08 8.92 14.43
N ALA A 45 -12.94 9.18 13.45
CA ALA A 45 -14.36 8.80 13.53
C ALA A 45 -14.55 7.28 13.52
N ILE A 46 -13.84 6.57 12.64
CA ILE A 46 -13.86 5.10 12.56
C ILE A 46 -13.36 4.50 13.89
N HIS A 47 -12.20 4.96 14.39
CA HIS A 47 -11.61 4.43 15.61
C HIS A 47 -12.52 4.64 16.83
N ARG A 48 -13.22 5.76 16.90
CA ARG A 48 -14.18 6.05 17.97
C ARG A 48 -15.41 5.16 17.92
N GLU A 49 -15.92 4.85 16.72
CA GLU A 49 -17.13 4.05 16.53
C GLU A 49 -16.83 2.54 16.60
N PHE A 50 -15.64 2.10 16.17
CA PHE A 50 -15.22 0.70 16.06
C PHE A 50 -13.85 0.49 16.72
N SER A 51 -13.77 0.66 18.03
CA SER A 51 -12.51 0.58 18.80
C SER A 51 -11.84 -0.81 18.80
N ASP A 52 -12.59 -1.86 18.48
CA ASP A 52 -12.13 -3.25 18.34
C ASP A 52 -11.67 -3.60 16.92
N CYS A 53 -11.73 -2.64 15.97
CA CYS A 53 -11.33 -2.85 14.60
C CYS A 53 -9.94 -2.30 14.30
N ALA A 54 -9.21 -3.00 13.43
CA ALA A 54 -7.98 -2.50 12.87
C ALA A 54 -8.26 -1.55 11.69
N ILE A 55 -7.52 -0.46 11.60
CA ILE A 55 -7.59 0.49 10.48
C ILE A 55 -6.29 0.43 9.71
N THR A 56 -6.38 0.03 8.45
CA THR A 56 -5.26 -0.02 7.50
C THR A 56 -5.36 1.15 6.52
N LEU A 57 -4.29 1.91 6.38
CA LEU A 57 -4.17 2.94 5.35
C LEU A 57 -3.30 2.46 4.20
N SER A 58 -3.68 2.79 2.97
CA SER A 58 -2.90 2.58 1.74
C SER A 58 -3.05 3.82 0.86
N LEU A 59 -2.33 4.89 1.22
CA LEU A 59 -2.51 6.25 0.67
C LEU A 59 -1.19 6.82 0.08
N GLY A 60 -0.23 5.93 -0.23
CA GLY A 60 1.05 6.32 -0.80
C GLY A 60 2.01 6.95 0.19
N GLU A 61 2.97 7.73 -0.34
CA GLU A 61 4.00 8.39 0.46
C GLU A 61 3.46 9.63 1.16
N LYS A 62 3.83 9.76 2.44
CA LYS A 62 3.51 10.92 3.28
C LYS A 62 4.74 11.37 4.05
N SER A 63 4.67 12.53 4.69
CA SER A 63 5.69 12.95 5.64
C SER A 63 5.66 12.08 6.90
N ARG A 64 6.79 11.98 7.60
CA ARG A 64 6.86 11.29 8.90
C ARG A 64 5.82 11.82 9.88
N GLU A 65 5.66 13.15 9.95
CA GLU A 65 4.69 13.82 10.81
C GLU A 65 3.24 13.42 10.47
N THR A 66 2.89 13.36 9.18
CA THR A 66 1.57 12.89 8.74
C THR A 66 1.31 11.44 9.17
N TYR A 67 2.31 10.54 9.02
CA TYR A 67 2.18 9.16 9.50
C TYR A 67 1.96 9.11 11.01
N GLU A 68 2.71 9.91 11.80
CA GLU A 68 2.53 9.97 13.26
C GLU A 68 1.12 10.47 13.65
N HIS A 69 0.57 11.47 12.93
CA HIS A 69 -0.78 11.95 13.17
C HIS A 69 -1.83 10.87 12.90
N PHE A 70 -1.73 10.17 11.78
CA PHE A 70 -2.66 9.08 11.47
C PHE A 70 -2.57 7.93 12.47
N PHE A 71 -1.37 7.59 12.92
CA PHE A 71 -1.16 6.56 13.93
C PHE A 71 -1.83 6.93 15.27
N ARG A 72 -1.62 8.16 15.74
CA ARG A 72 -2.27 8.66 16.97
C ARG A 72 -3.79 8.72 16.86
N ALA A 73 -4.32 8.94 15.65
CA ALA A 73 -5.76 8.93 15.39
C ALA A 73 -6.38 7.54 15.42
N GLY A 74 -5.58 6.46 15.40
CA GLY A 74 -6.04 5.08 15.48
C GLY A 74 -5.76 4.21 14.25
N ALA A 75 -5.10 4.73 13.21
CA ALA A 75 -4.62 3.89 12.11
C ALA A 75 -3.41 3.08 12.57
N ASN A 76 -3.59 1.79 12.79
CA ASN A 76 -2.55 0.90 13.33
C ASN A 76 -1.84 0.05 12.28
N ARG A 77 -2.28 0.09 11.02
CA ARG A 77 -1.68 -0.62 9.89
C ARG A 77 -1.48 0.32 8.70
N TYR A 78 -0.39 0.12 7.97
CA TYR A 78 -0.13 0.85 6.72
C TYR A 78 0.43 -0.07 5.66
N LEU A 79 -0.17 -0.06 4.46
CA LEU A 79 0.33 -0.80 3.30
C LEU A 79 0.94 0.20 2.31
N LEU A 80 2.26 0.09 2.12
CA LEU A 80 3.02 0.87 1.15
C LEU A 80 3.87 -0.07 0.29
N ARG A 81 3.37 -0.42 -0.89
CA ARG A 81 4.09 -1.33 -1.78
C ARG A 81 5.33 -0.64 -2.34
N HIS A 82 6.49 -1.30 -2.26
CA HIS A 82 7.72 -0.79 -2.86
C HIS A 82 7.81 -1.07 -4.36
N GLU A 83 6.96 -1.96 -4.89
CA GLU A 83 6.78 -2.40 -6.27
C GLU A 83 8.00 -3.12 -6.86
N THR A 84 9.19 -2.65 -6.64
CA THR A 84 10.49 -3.28 -6.93
C THR A 84 11.59 -2.61 -6.13
N HIS A 85 12.54 -3.38 -5.61
CA HIS A 85 13.71 -2.86 -4.88
C HIS A 85 14.81 -2.35 -5.82
N ASN A 86 14.78 -2.75 -7.09
CA ASN A 86 15.77 -2.33 -8.09
C ASN A 86 15.54 -0.87 -8.53
N GLU A 87 16.54 0.02 -8.32
CA GLU A 87 16.43 1.45 -8.60
C GLU A 87 16.14 1.76 -10.07
N LYS A 88 16.79 1.05 -11.01
CA LYS A 88 16.59 1.27 -12.46
C LYS A 88 15.20 0.81 -12.89
N HIS A 89 14.76 -0.33 -12.38
CA HIS A 89 13.43 -0.84 -12.67
C HIS A 89 12.33 0.05 -12.04
N TYR A 90 12.56 0.55 -10.82
CA TYR A 90 11.65 1.50 -10.18
C TYR A 90 11.48 2.78 -11.02
N HIS A 91 12.59 3.35 -11.52
CA HIS A 91 12.56 4.50 -12.43
C HIS A 91 11.83 4.22 -13.75
N HIS A 92 11.93 3.00 -14.27
CA HIS A 92 11.18 2.61 -15.47
C HIS A 92 9.66 2.58 -15.24
N LEU A 93 9.22 2.23 -14.03
CA LEU A 93 7.80 2.06 -13.69
C LEU A 93 7.13 3.36 -13.20
N HIS A 94 7.89 4.31 -12.68
CA HIS A 94 7.36 5.47 -11.97
C HIS A 94 7.80 6.79 -12.61
N PRO A 95 7.04 7.89 -12.40
CA PRO A 95 7.46 9.22 -12.81
C PRO A 95 8.82 9.63 -12.21
N ASP A 96 9.62 10.42 -12.94
CA ASP A 96 10.98 10.86 -12.55
C ASP A 96 11.09 11.50 -11.17
N LYS A 97 10.00 12.12 -10.69
CA LYS A 97 9.94 12.73 -9.35
C LYS A 97 9.89 11.74 -8.19
N MET A 98 9.66 10.45 -8.47
CA MET A 98 9.57 9.39 -7.48
C MET A 98 10.89 8.62 -7.41
N SER A 99 11.26 8.16 -6.21
CA SER A 99 12.46 7.34 -6.03
C SER A 99 12.19 6.19 -5.06
N ILE A 100 12.82 5.05 -5.33
CA ILE A 100 12.76 3.91 -4.43
C ILE A 100 13.34 4.25 -3.05
N ARG A 101 14.38 5.09 -2.97
CA ARG A 101 14.99 5.52 -1.70
C ARG A 101 13.98 6.24 -0.81
N GLN A 102 13.18 7.14 -1.38
CA GLN A 102 12.11 7.83 -0.64
C GLN A 102 11.03 6.84 -0.18
N ARG A 103 10.64 5.90 -1.04
CA ARG A 103 9.69 4.83 -0.72
C ARG A 103 10.15 3.97 0.44
N LEU A 104 11.42 3.54 0.42
CA LEU A 104 12.02 2.75 1.50
C LEU A 104 12.16 3.55 2.79
N GLN A 105 12.47 4.85 2.70
CA GLN A 105 12.49 5.73 3.86
C GLN A 105 11.11 5.87 4.51
N CYS A 106 10.04 5.97 3.71
CA CYS A 106 8.67 5.96 4.23
C CYS A 106 8.35 4.64 4.96
N LEU A 107 8.74 3.50 4.38
CA LEU A 107 8.58 2.19 5.02
C LEU A 107 9.32 2.09 6.36
N ALA A 108 10.55 2.62 6.43
CA ALA A 108 11.31 2.68 7.67
C ALA A 108 10.59 3.53 8.74
N TRP A 109 10.11 4.72 8.38
CA TRP A 109 9.34 5.57 9.29
C TRP A 109 8.08 4.89 9.81
N LEU A 110 7.34 4.19 8.96
CA LEU A 110 6.14 3.46 9.37
C LEU A 110 6.46 2.42 10.45
N LYS A 111 7.54 1.64 10.29
CA LYS A 111 7.99 0.70 11.33
C LYS A 111 8.44 1.38 12.61
N GLU A 112 9.24 2.45 12.51
CA GLU A 112 9.73 3.21 13.67
C GLU A 112 8.58 3.82 14.48
N ILE A 113 7.50 4.26 13.82
CA ILE A 113 6.31 4.81 14.48
C ILE A 113 5.51 3.72 15.19
N GLY A 114 5.61 2.47 14.74
CA GLY A 114 4.95 1.31 15.36
C GLY A 114 3.75 0.76 14.56
N TYR A 115 3.61 1.11 13.28
CA TYR A 115 2.61 0.47 12.43
C TYR A 115 2.91 -1.02 12.21
N GLN A 116 1.87 -1.82 12.12
CA GLN A 116 1.96 -3.09 11.39
C GLN A 116 2.12 -2.74 9.91
N THR A 117 3.37 -2.80 9.45
CA THR A 117 3.76 -2.27 8.14
C THR A 117 3.68 -3.33 7.06
N GLY A 118 2.91 -3.04 6.02
CA GLY A 118 2.83 -3.86 4.82
C GLY A 118 3.65 -3.28 3.67
N THR A 119 4.26 -4.15 2.90
CA THR A 119 4.88 -3.80 1.62
C THR A 119 4.48 -4.80 0.53
N GLY A 120 5.08 -4.74 -0.64
CA GLY A 120 4.77 -5.68 -1.70
C GLY A 120 5.29 -5.30 -3.06
N ILE A 121 5.06 -6.21 -3.99
CA ILE A 121 5.56 -6.12 -5.36
C ILE A 121 4.46 -6.38 -6.38
N MET A 122 4.73 -5.99 -7.62
CA MET A 122 3.91 -6.29 -8.78
C MET A 122 4.67 -7.31 -9.65
N VAL A 123 4.08 -8.47 -9.89
CA VAL A 123 4.72 -9.59 -10.60
C VAL A 123 4.52 -9.45 -12.11
N GLY A 124 5.61 -9.51 -12.87
CA GLY A 124 5.58 -9.39 -14.33
C GLY A 124 5.34 -7.94 -14.80
N SER A 125 5.72 -6.97 -14.00
CA SER A 125 5.72 -5.57 -14.41
C SER A 125 6.69 -5.33 -15.58
N PRO A 126 6.44 -4.32 -16.44
CA PRO A 126 7.27 -4.06 -17.62
C PRO A 126 8.76 -3.98 -17.28
N GLY A 127 9.58 -4.75 -17.96
CA GLY A 127 11.03 -4.82 -17.74
C GLY A 127 11.48 -5.66 -16.54
N GLN A 128 10.58 -6.25 -15.77
CA GLN A 128 10.92 -7.12 -14.65
C GLN A 128 11.64 -8.39 -15.13
N ASN A 129 12.65 -8.82 -14.41
CA ASN A 129 13.36 -10.07 -14.62
C ASN A 129 13.59 -10.82 -13.29
N THR A 130 14.15 -12.01 -13.35
CA THR A 130 14.37 -12.86 -12.16
C THR A 130 15.27 -12.20 -11.11
N ASN A 131 16.28 -11.42 -11.53
CA ASN A 131 17.17 -10.75 -10.58
C ASN A 131 16.42 -9.68 -9.76
N HIS A 132 15.50 -8.95 -10.41
CA HIS A 132 14.64 -7.99 -9.69
C HIS A 132 13.78 -8.69 -8.63
N LEU A 133 13.21 -9.86 -8.96
CA LEU A 133 12.43 -10.64 -7.99
C LEU A 133 13.30 -11.15 -6.83
N VAL A 134 14.55 -11.54 -7.09
CA VAL A 134 15.50 -11.94 -6.03
C VAL A 134 15.84 -10.74 -5.13
N GLU A 135 16.10 -9.56 -5.70
CA GLU A 135 16.34 -8.34 -4.92
C GLU A 135 15.12 -8.00 -4.03
N ASP A 136 13.91 -8.15 -4.56
CA ASP A 136 12.66 -7.94 -3.82
C ASP A 136 12.49 -8.96 -2.68
N LEU A 137 12.78 -10.24 -2.92
CA LEU A 137 12.74 -11.28 -1.89
C LEU A 137 13.73 -11.01 -0.75
N LEU A 138 14.98 -10.66 -1.07
CA LEU A 138 16.00 -10.32 -0.08
C LEU A 138 15.63 -9.07 0.74
N PHE A 139 15.07 -8.07 0.08
CA PHE A 139 14.57 -6.88 0.78
C PHE A 139 13.43 -7.24 1.74
N ILE A 140 12.45 -8.01 1.30
CA ILE A 140 11.31 -8.43 2.14
C ILE A 140 11.79 -9.27 3.33
N GLU A 141 12.74 -10.20 3.10
CA GLU A 141 13.36 -10.98 4.17
C GLU A 141 14.06 -10.09 5.20
N GLN A 142 14.83 -9.09 4.77
CA GLN A 142 15.50 -8.15 5.66
C GLN A 142 14.55 -7.19 6.37
N PHE A 143 13.54 -6.72 5.66
CA PHE A 143 12.60 -5.72 6.18
C PHE A 143 11.60 -6.32 7.18
N HIS A 144 11.27 -7.61 7.09
CA HIS A 144 10.29 -8.30 7.93
C HIS A 144 8.95 -7.56 8.02
N PRO A 145 8.22 -7.37 6.91
CA PRO A 145 6.92 -6.72 6.96
C PRO A 145 5.87 -7.61 7.63
N GLU A 146 4.88 -7.03 8.29
CA GLU A 146 3.74 -7.73 8.88
C GLU A 146 2.68 -8.15 7.84
N MET A 147 2.73 -7.52 6.66
CA MET A 147 1.83 -7.82 5.54
C MET A 147 2.61 -7.75 4.23
N ILE A 148 2.31 -8.68 3.30
CA ILE A 148 2.89 -8.67 1.95
C ILE A 148 1.76 -8.64 0.93
N GLY A 149 1.70 -7.55 0.15
CA GLY A 149 0.78 -7.39 -0.97
C GLY A 149 1.43 -7.78 -2.29
N ILE A 150 1.00 -8.88 -2.90
CA ILE A 150 1.53 -9.35 -4.17
C ILE A 150 0.40 -9.62 -5.17
N GLY A 151 0.62 -9.25 -6.41
CA GLY A 151 -0.32 -9.53 -7.49
C GLY A 151 0.33 -9.42 -8.86
N PRO A 152 -0.24 -10.04 -9.90
CA PRO A 152 0.25 -9.90 -11.26
C PRO A 152 0.04 -8.46 -11.75
N PHE A 153 0.95 -8.00 -12.61
CA PHE A 153 0.76 -6.76 -13.36
C PHE A 153 -0.46 -6.88 -14.26
N ILE A 154 -1.34 -5.90 -14.21
CA ILE A 154 -2.51 -5.77 -15.10
C ILE A 154 -2.36 -4.47 -15.87
N PRO A 155 -2.18 -4.52 -17.22
CA PRO A 155 -2.05 -3.31 -18.03
C PRO A 155 -3.34 -2.50 -18.00
N HIS A 156 -3.21 -1.18 -17.92
CA HIS A 156 -4.35 -0.26 -17.96
C HIS A 156 -4.20 0.71 -19.12
N HIS A 157 -5.30 0.97 -19.84
CA HIS A 157 -5.33 1.76 -21.08
C HIS A 157 -4.86 3.21 -20.90
N ASP A 158 -4.99 3.79 -19.71
CA ASP A 158 -4.57 5.16 -19.40
C ASP A 158 -3.11 5.27 -18.94
N THR A 159 -2.32 4.19 -19.07
CA THR A 159 -0.91 4.18 -18.66
C THR A 159 0.04 4.00 -19.85
N PRO A 160 1.30 4.42 -19.75
CA PRO A 160 2.32 4.14 -20.78
C PRO A 160 2.51 2.64 -21.08
N PHE A 161 2.03 1.77 -20.19
CA PHE A 161 2.18 0.31 -20.26
C PHE A 161 0.94 -0.42 -20.79
N ALA A 162 0.00 0.31 -21.39
CA ALA A 162 -1.26 -0.25 -21.91
C ALA A 162 -1.09 -1.43 -22.89
N ALA A 163 -0.01 -1.41 -23.67
CA ALA A 163 0.31 -2.47 -24.65
C ALA A 163 1.20 -3.60 -24.08
N CYS A 164 1.61 -3.53 -22.82
CA CYS A 164 2.44 -4.56 -22.21
C CYS A 164 1.61 -5.82 -21.87
N PRO A 165 2.22 -7.03 -21.93
CA PRO A 165 1.52 -8.23 -21.51
C PRO A 165 1.23 -8.20 -20.00
N PRO A 166 0.16 -8.86 -19.54
CA PRO A 166 -0.11 -9.01 -18.10
C PRO A 166 0.94 -9.89 -17.43
N GLY A 167 1.10 -9.71 -16.13
CA GLY A 167 1.96 -10.57 -15.30
C GLY A 167 1.46 -12.00 -15.19
N SER A 168 2.37 -12.94 -14.92
CA SER A 168 2.06 -14.35 -14.79
C SER A 168 1.39 -14.70 -13.47
N MET A 169 0.22 -15.30 -13.53
CA MET A 169 -0.47 -15.83 -12.34
C MET A 169 0.33 -16.98 -11.73
N GLU A 170 0.93 -17.87 -12.57
CA GLU A 170 1.76 -18.97 -12.08
C GLU A 170 2.96 -18.47 -11.27
N MET A 171 3.67 -17.45 -11.78
CA MET A 171 4.79 -16.83 -11.05
C MET A 171 4.31 -16.16 -9.77
N THR A 172 3.16 -15.48 -9.79
CA THR A 172 2.57 -14.88 -8.60
C THR A 172 2.28 -15.92 -7.51
N LEU A 173 1.71 -17.07 -7.88
CA LEU A 173 1.44 -18.17 -6.94
C LEU A 173 2.72 -18.81 -6.40
N LYS A 174 3.76 -18.97 -7.24
CA LYS A 174 5.09 -19.43 -6.79
C LYS A 174 5.69 -18.48 -5.75
N LEU A 175 5.65 -17.17 -6.00
CA LEU A 175 6.17 -16.17 -5.04
C LEU A 175 5.34 -16.15 -3.75
N LEU A 176 4.03 -16.25 -3.82
CA LEU A 176 3.17 -16.37 -2.63
C LEU A 176 3.53 -17.57 -1.77
N SER A 177 3.91 -18.70 -2.37
CA SER A 177 4.34 -19.88 -1.62
C SER A 177 5.74 -19.73 -0.98
N ILE A 178 6.59 -18.87 -1.51
CA ILE A 178 7.90 -18.55 -0.93
C ILE A 178 7.75 -17.59 0.27
N PHE A 179 6.84 -16.61 0.17
CA PHE A 179 6.57 -15.64 1.24
C PHE A 179 5.84 -16.23 2.46
N ARG A 180 5.35 -17.43 2.37
CA ARG A 180 4.56 -18.10 3.42
C ARG A 180 5.45 -18.87 4.40
#